data_095fed91c79fe456a9a1bfb5907c04e1
#
_entry.id   095fed91c79fe456a9a1bfb5907c04e1
#
_cell.length_a   1.000
_cell.length_b   1.000
_cell.length_c   1.000
_cell.angle_alpha   90.00
_cell.angle_beta   90.00
_cell.angle_gamma   90.00
#
_symmetry.space_group_name_H-M   'P 1'
#
loop_
_entity.id
_entity.type
_entity.pdbx_description
1 polymer ?
#
loop_
_entity_poly.entity_id
_entity_poly.type
_entity_poly.pdbx_seq_one_letter_code
_entity_poly.pdbx_strand_id
1 'polypeptide(L)'
;VRAAYGIFYDTPHLFFGTRYSNSPPWGAQISLSNPAGGLSDPWLTYPGGSPFPAIRTGWATSDFPYYGIYVTAPLDLKNTRLQQWNFSVQKGWGDFLVAASYVGNKGDRAWRANEQNPAVYGPGASTRNTNQRRVLYLADQAQGQYYATLGTIDDTGRTSYHGLLLSAQKRMSSNWSILTNYTLSKCMSDPVTLEITGATTMNPWDPDLDYSYCSSDRRHVWNLSAVLRLPTYTDKGFLGSLISDWQIAPIIRVQTGS
;
A
#
# COMPACT_ATOMS: atom_id res chain seq x y z
N VAL A 1 7.32 -32.84 5.74
CA VAL A 1 6.47 -32.11 4.80
C VAL A 1 5.34 -31.48 5.58
N ARG A 2 5.01 -30.22 5.26
CA ARG A 2 3.88 -29.47 5.85
C ARG A 2 3.15 -28.72 4.75
N ALA A 3 1.83 -28.66 4.84
CA ALA A 3 1.00 -27.84 3.96
C ALA A 3 -0.10 -27.20 4.79
N ALA A 4 -0.49 -25.96 4.41
CA ALA A 4 -1.62 -25.27 5.00
C ALA A 4 -2.32 -24.41 3.94
N TYR A 5 -3.62 -24.23 4.13
CA TYR A 5 -4.47 -23.32 3.36
C TYR A 5 -5.47 -22.68 4.30
N GLY A 6 -5.74 -21.39 4.09
CA GLY A 6 -6.72 -20.65 4.87
C GLY A 6 -7.36 -19.53 4.07
N ILE A 7 -8.59 -19.18 4.44
CA ILE A 7 -9.32 -18.02 3.93
C ILE A 7 -9.55 -17.08 5.11
N PHE A 8 -9.24 -15.81 4.89
CA PHE A 8 -9.37 -14.76 5.89
C PHE A 8 -10.19 -13.61 5.30
N TYR A 9 -10.91 -12.92 6.16
CA TYR A 9 -11.64 -11.71 5.80
C TYR A 9 -11.12 -10.57 6.64
N ASP A 10 -10.88 -9.43 5.98
CA ASP A 10 -10.49 -8.21 6.67
C ASP A 10 -11.74 -7.40 7.03
N THR A 11 -11.67 -6.69 8.14
CA THR A 11 -12.72 -5.76 8.56
C THR A 11 -12.38 -4.35 8.06
N PRO A 12 -13.38 -3.59 7.61
CA PRO A 12 -13.16 -2.23 7.13
C PRO A 12 -12.46 -1.37 8.19
N HIS A 13 -11.46 -0.62 7.77
CA HIS A 13 -10.78 0.32 8.62
C HIS A 13 -11.72 1.49 8.97
N LEU A 14 -11.80 1.89 10.25
CA LEU A 14 -12.67 2.99 10.72
C LEU A 14 -12.43 4.32 9.99
N PHE A 15 -11.27 4.49 9.39
CA PHE A 15 -10.93 5.66 8.58
C PHE A 15 -11.92 5.92 7.43
N PHE A 16 -12.54 4.89 6.86
CA PHE A 16 -13.60 5.07 5.87
C PHE A 16 -14.79 5.82 6.45
N GLY A 17 -15.17 5.56 7.70
CA GLY A 17 -16.23 6.28 8.39
C GLY A 17 -15.95 7.79 8.50
N THR A 18 -14.70 8.18 8.72
CA THR A 18 -14.34 9.60 8.80
C THR A 18 -14.42 10.31 7.45
N ARG A 19 -14.26 9.59 6.35
CA ARG A 19 -14.41 10.17 5.00
C ARG A 19 -15.85 10.52 4.68
N TYR A 20 -16.80 9.71 5.09
CA TYR A 20 -18.22 10.05 4.93
C TYR A 20 -18.62 11.26 5.76
N SER A 21 -18.05 11.43 6.95
CA SER A 21 -18.39 12.57 7.82
C SER A 21 -17.99 13.93 7.24
N ASN A 22 -17.14 13.97 6.23
CA ASN A 22 -16.73 15.19 5.53
C ASN A 22 -17.62 15.53 4.33
N SER A 23 -18.67 14.75 4.07
CA SER A 23 -19.60 14.94 2.96
C SER A 23 -21.03 15.19 3.43
N PRO A 24 -21.86 15.95 2.70
CA PRO A 24 -23.27 16.02 2.99
C PRO A 24 -23.93 14.62 3.04
N PRO A 25 -24.87 14.38 3.96
CA PRO A 25 -25.50 15.33 4.89
C PRO A 25 -24.75 15.52 6.22
N TRP A 26 -23.62 14.82 6.45
CA TRP A 26 -22.97 14.82 7.78
C TRP A 26 -21.96 15.95 7.97
N GLY A 27 -21.30 16.38 6.90
CA GLY A 27 -20.30 17.44 6.90
C GLY A 27 -20.20 18.12 5.54
N ALA A 28 -19.19 18.96 5.38
CA ALA A 28 -18.88 19.57 4.10
C ALA A 28 -17.38 19.80 3.96
N GLN A 29 -16.86 19.54 2.78
CA GLN A 29 -15.48 19.84 2.40
C GLN A 29 -15.48 20.51 1.03
N ILE A 30 -14.68 21.56 0.86
CA ILE A 30 -14.54 22.30 -0.38
C ILE A 30 -13.09 22.24 -0.83
N SER A 31 -12.87 21.98 -2.13
CA SER A 31 -11.54 21.96 -2.75
C SER A 31 -11.39 23.17 -3.68
N LEU A 32 -10.55 24.10 -3.31
CA LEU A 32 -10.16 25.24 -4.14
C LEU A 32 -8.74 25.00 -4.68
N SER A 33 -8.61 24.84 -6.01
CA SER A 33 -7.32 24.68 -6.67
C SER A 33 -6.78 26.05 -7.07
N ASN A 34 -5.66 26.47 -6.48
CA ASN A 34 -5.01 27.76 -6.74
C ASN A 34 -5.98 28.96 -6.68
N PRO A 35 -6.57 29.26 -5.52
CA PRO A 35 -7.52 30.36 -5.38
C PRO A 35 -6.89 31.71 -5.80
N ALA A 36 -7.65 32.55 -6.48
CA ALA A 36 -7.16 33.80 -7.06
C ALA A 36 -6.57 34.77 -6.03
N GLY A 37 -7.12 34.79 -4.80
CA GLY A 37 -6.60 35.57 -3.68
C GLY A 37 -5.48 34.90 -2.87
N GLY A 38 -4.98 33.73 -3.31
CA GLY A 38 -3.98 32.94 -2.59
C GLY A 38 -4.49 32.49 -1.22
N LEU A 39 -3.55 32.32 -0.28
CA LEU A 39 -3.90 31.94 1.11
C LEU A 39 -4.43 33.15 1.93
N SER A 40 -4.18 34.39 1.48
CA SER A 40 -4.64 35.58 2.21
C SER A 40 -6.16 35.80 2.07
N ASP A 41 -6.71 35.48 0.87
CA ASP A 41 -8.14 35.50 0.62
C ASP A 41 -8.52 34.38 -0.36
N PRO A 42 -8.62 33.14 0.13
CA PRO A 42 -8.93 32.00 -0.73
C PRO A 42 -10.34 32.09 -1.35
N TRP A 43 -11.20 32.92 -0.79
CA TRP A 43 -12.61 33.06 -1.19
C TRP A 43 -12.88 34.17 -2.18
N LEU A 44 -11.86 34.94 -2.62
CA LEU A 44 -12.00 36.12 -3.47
C LEU A 44 -12.90 35.89 -4.69
N THR A 45 -12.81 34.73 -5.31
CA THR A 45 -13.62 34.37 -6.49
C THR A 45 -14.66 33.27 -6.22
N TYR A 46 -14.82 32.89 -4.95
CA TYR A 46 -15.82 31.88 -4.58
C TYR A 46 -17.22 32.50 -4.58
N PRO A 47 -18.21 31.87 -5.22
CA PRO A 47 -19.56 32.39 -5.29
C PRO A 47 -20.16 32.62 -3.90
N GLY A 48 -20.54 33.87 -3.60
CA GLY A 48 -21.06 34.25 -2.29
C GLY A 48 -20.03 34.52 -1.20
N GLY A 49 -18.72 34.45 -1.52
CA GLY A 49 -17.62 34.60 -0.54
C GLY A 49 -17.42 33.35 0.33
N SER A 50 -16.80 33.51 1.50
CA SER A 50 -16.56 32.38 2.40
C SER A 50 -17.87 31.68 2.81
N PRO A 51 -18.02 30.36 2.53
CA PRO A 51 -19.23 29.64 2.92
C PRO A 51 -19.29 29.27 4.40
N PHE A 52 -18.14 29.35 5.12
CA PHE A 52 -18.05 28.98 6.51
C PHE A 52 -18.27 30.19 7.46
N PRO A 53 -18.94 30.02 8.58
CA PRO A 53 -19.54 28.79 9.14
C PRO A 53 -20.99 28.53 8.66
N ALA A 54 -21.44 29.17 7.59
CA ALA A 54 -22.83 29.15 7.15
C ALA A 54 -23.32 27.83 6.53
N ILE A 55 -22.38 26.89 6.20
CA ILE A 55 -22.77 25.59 5.62
C ILE A 55 -23.58 24.79 6.65
N ARG A 56 -24.81 24.48 6.29
CA ARG A 56 -25.68 23.64 7.11
C ARG A 56 -25.42 22.18 6.79
N THR A 57 -25.34 21.38 7.86
CA THR A 57 -25.23 19.93 7.79
C THR A 57 -26.45 19.29 8.44
N GLY A 58 -26.83 18.11 8.01
CA GLY A 58 -27.98 17.38 8.53
C GLY A 58 -28.87 16.85 7.41
N TRP A 59 -29.56 15.75 7.70
CA TRP A 59 -30.25 14.95 6.68
C TRP A 59 -31.25 15.72 5.81
N ALA A 60 -32.04 16.62 6.41
CA ALA A 60 -33.11 17.32 5.69
C ALA A 60 -32.71 18.69 5.15
N THR A 61 -31.58 19.26 5.57
CA THR A 61 -31.26 20.68 5.32
C THR A 61 -29.81 20.89 4.90
N SER A 62 -29.14 19.85 4.42
CA SER A 62 -27.74 19.96 3.99
C SER A 62 -27.59 20.92 2.81
N ASP A 63 -26.60 21.78 2.91
CA ASP A 63 -26.16 22.60 1.79
C ASP A 63 -25.14 21.81 0.94
N PHE A 64 -25.22 21.98 -0.37
CA PHE A 64 -24.25 21.44 -1.32
C PHE A 64 -23.40 22.62 -1.82
N PRO A 65 -22.21 22.82 -1.25
CA PRO A 65 -21.37 23.95 -1.61
C PRO A 65 -20.80 23.79 -3.03
N TYR A 66 -20.45 24.92 -3.66
CA TYR A 66 -19.65 24.88 -4.88
C TYR A 66 -18.32 24.17 -4.63
N TYR A 67 -17.90 23.34 -5.59
CA TYR A 67 -16.66 22.56 -5.53
C TYR A 67 -16.56 21.63 -4.31
N GLY A 68 -17.71 21.10 -3.88
CA GLY A 68 -17.78 20.15 -2.79
C GLY A 68 -17.06 18.84 -3.11
N ILE A 69 -16.54 18.20 -2.09
CA ILE A 69 -15.94 16.87 -2.15
C ILE A 69 -16.93 15.87 -1.58
N TYR A 70 -17.18 14.81 -2.33
CA TYR A 70 -18.15 13.78 -1.97
C TYR A 70 -17.50 12.40 -1.96
N VAL A 71 -17.98 11.58 -1.05
CA VAL A 71 -17.58 10.19 -0.92
C VAL A 71 -18.81 9.30 -0.97
N THR A 72 -18.75 8.29 -1.82
CA THR A 72 -19.83 7.30 -1.99
C THR A 72 -19.29 5.89 -1.82
N ALA A 73 -20.17 4.94 -1.53
CA ALA A 73 -19.87 3.52 -1.59
C ALA A 73 -21.14 2.75 -1.97
N PRO A 74 -21.00 1.61 -2.67
CA PRO A 74 -22.10 0.68 -2.87
C PRO A 74 -22.66 0.18 -1.54
N LEU A 75 -23.97 -0.07 -1.49
CA LEU A 75 -24.61 -0.61 -0.28
C LEU A 75 -24.26 -2.09 -0.05
N ASP A 76 -23.83 -2.79 -1.09
CA ASP A 76 -23.47 -4.21 -1.07
C ASP A 76 -21.95 -4.45 -1.07
N LEU A 77 -21.19 -3.46 -0.63
CA LEU A 77 -19.73 -3.53 -0.51
C LEU A 77 -19.30 -4.75 0.32
N LYS A 78 -18.44 -5.58 -0.24
CA LYS A 78 -18.01 -6.84 0.37
C LYS A 78 -16.67 -6.67 1.07
N ASN A 79 -16.47 -7.42 2.14
CA ASN A 79 -15.19 -7.44 2.83
C ASN A 79 -14.08 -8.04 1.96
N THR A 80 -12.89 -7.49 2.09
CA THR A 80 -11.67 -8.06 1.50
C THR A 80 -11.52 -9.51 1.91
N ARG A 81 -11.28 -10.37 0.95
CA ARG A 81 -11.04 -11.80 1.15
C ARG A 81 -9.59 -12.11 0.79
N LEU A 82 -8.86 -12.73 1.70
CA LEU A 82 -7.50 -13.16 1.52
C LEU A 82 -7.41 -14.68 1.60
N GLN A 83 -6.93 -15.31 0.54
CA GLN A 83 -6.58 -16.72 0.50
C GLN A 83 -5.08 -16.85 0.70
N GLN A 84 -4.66 -17.74 1.59
CA GLN A 84 -3.24 -18.00 1.85
C GLN A 84 -2.97 -19.50 1.80
N TRP A 85 -1.83 -19.85 1.25
CA TRP A 85 -1.37 -21.25 1.22
C TRP A 85 0.15 -21.30 1.40
N ASN A 86 0.58 -22.38 2.00
CA ASN A 86 1.99 -22.71 2.05
C ASN A 86 2.21 -24.23 1.85
N PHE A 87 3.37 -24.54 1.30
CA PHE A 87 3.87 -25.89 1.20
C PHE A 87 5.35 -25.89 1.55
N SER A 88 5.77 -26.73 2.49
CA SER A 88 7.16 -26.75 2.91
C SER A 88 7.68 -28.19 3.06
N VAL A 89 8.92 -28.37 2.64
CA VAL A 89 9.69 -29.60 2.80
C VAL A 89 10.95 -29.29 3.59
N GLN A 90 11.25 -30.09 4.58
CA GLN A 90 12.41 -29.94 5.42
C GLN A 90 13.11 -31.29 5.59
N LYS A 91 14.44 -31.29 5.52
CA LYS A 91 15.26 -32.49 5.72
C LYS A 91 16.50 -32.17 6.53
N GLY A 92 16.80 -33.04 7.48
CA GLY A 92 18.05 -33.03 8.26
C GLY A 92 19.03 -34.05 7.76
N TRP A 93 20.36 -33.71 7.79
CA TRP A 93 21.47 -34.59 7.58
C TRP A 93 22.58 -34.25 8.59
N GLY A 94 22.77 -35.07 9.62
CA GLY A 94 23.69 -34.76 10.68
C GLY A 94 23.39 -33.38 11.29
N ASP A 95 24.36 -32.48 11.23
CA ASP A 95 24.27 -31.13 11.78
C ASP A 95 23.54 -30.14 10.85
N PHE A 96 23.22 -30.57 9.63
CA PHE A 96 22.57 -29.73 8.64
C PHE A 96 21.04 -29.89 8.63
N LEU A 97 20.36 -28.78 8.48
CA LEU A 97 18.94 -28.71 8.27
C LEU A 97 18.66 -27.84 7.03
N VAL A 98 17.99 -28.39 6.05
CA VAL A 98 17.62 -27.67 4.82
C VAL A 98 16.12 -27.66 4.69
N ALA A 99 15.54 -26.51 4.32
CA ALA A 99 14.12 -26.37 4.04
C ALA A 99 13.88 -25.60 2.76
N ALA A 100 12.83 -25.98 2.06
CA ALA A 100 12.26 -25.25 0.95
C ALA A 100 10.77 -25.05 1.21
N SER A 101 10.29 -23.82 1.08
CA SER A 101 8.91 -23.47 1.31
C SER A 101 8.38 -22.63 0.16
N TYR A 102 7.23 -22.98 -0.37
CA TYR A 102 6.47 -22.14 -1.26
C TYR A 102 5.31 -21.51 -0.49
N VAL A 103 5.21 -20.18 -0.55
CA VAL A 103 4.16 -19.39 0.10
C VAL A 103 3.45 -18.58 -0.96
N GLY A 104 2.13 -18.58 -0.92
CA GLY A 104 1.35 -17.74 -1.80
C GLY A 104 0.16 -17.13 -1.07
N ASN A 105 -0.25 -15.97 -1.54
CA ASN A 105 -1.54 -15.40 -1.18
C ASN A 105 -2.20 -14.76 -2.40
N LYS A 106 -3.52 -14.70 -2.34
CA LYS A 106 -4.37 -13.99 -3.28
C LYS A 106 -5.44 -13.24 -2.49
N GLY A 107 -5.41 -11.92 -2.62
CA GLY A 107 -6.47 -11.06 -2.12
C GLY A 107 -7.39 -10.65 -3.25
N ASP A 108 -8.67 -10.73 -3.01
CA ASP A 108 -9.72 -10.17 -3.84
C ASP A 108 -10.65 -9.31 -2.98
N ARG A 109 -11.41 -8.44 -3.64
CA ARG A 109 -12.29 -7.48 -2.97
C ARG A 109 -11.54 -6.53 -2.05
N ALA A 110 -10.28 -6.20 -2.38
CA ALA A 110 -9.59 -5.16 -1.66
C ALA A 110 -10.28 -3.82 -1.93
N TRP A 111 -10.52 -3.06 -0.86
CA TRP A 111 -11.15 -1.78 -1.00
C TRP A 111 -10.18 -0.77 -1.58
N ARG A 112 -10.62 -0.06 -2.59
CA ARG A 112 -9.89 1.03 -3.22
C ARG A 112 -10.80 2.22 -3.46
N ALA A 113 -10.20 3.40 -3.55
CA ALA A 113 -10.89 4.62 -3.93
C ALA A 113 -10.77 4.83 -5.45
N ASN A 114 -11.86 5.21 -6.07
CA ASN A 114 -11.93 5.54 -7.49
C ASN A 114 -12.57 6.92 -7.67
N GLU A 115 -11.97 7.80 -8.50
CA GLU A 115 -12.50 9.12 -8.81
C GLU A 115 -13.52 9.02 -9.94
N GLN A 116 -14.76 9.39 -9.66
CA GLN A 116 -15.87 9.35 -10.64
C GLN A 116 -15.99 10.65 -11.44
N ASN A 117 -15.36 11.74 -10.96
CA ASN A 117 -15.42 13.06 -11.60
C ASN A 117 -14.01 13.59 -11.92
N PRO A 118 -13.19 12.85 -12.69
CA PRO A 118 -11.85 13.27 -13.01
C PRO A 118 -11.86 14.51 -13.92
N ALA A 119 -10.78 15.29 -13.84
CA ALA A 119 -10.55 16.40 -14.75
C ALA A 119 -9.97 15.89 -16.07
N VAL A 120 -10.57 16.24 -17.18
CA VAL A 120 -10.10 15.90 -18.52
C VAL A 120 -8.84 16.70 -18.84
N TYR A 121 -7.80 16.04 -19.33
CA TYR A 121 -6.59 16.69 -19.82
C TYR A 121 -6.79 17.17 -21.25
N GLY A 122 -6.23 18.34 -21.59
CA GLY A 122 -6.28 18.90 -22.93
C GLY A 122 -5.45 20.21 -23.04
N PRO A 123 -5.37 20.80 -24.22
CA PRO A 123 -4.70 22.10 -24.40
C PRO A 123 -5.24 23.16 -23.43
N GLY A 124 -4.36 23.89 -22.76
CA GLY A 124 -4.71 24.88 -21.73
C GLY A 124 -5.03 24.30 -20.36
N ALA A 125 -4.89 22.99 -20.16
CA ALA A 125 -5.07 22.34 -18.85
C ALA A 125 -4.03 22.84 -17.85
N SER A 126 -4.51 23.25 -16.67
CA SER A 126 -3.69 23.71 -15.56
C SER A 126 -4.34 23.33 -14.23
N THR A 127 -3.62 23.48 -13.14
CA THR A 127 -4.15 23.29 -11.79
C THR A 127 -5.20 24.36 -11.44
N ARG A 128 -5.17 25.52 -12.11
CA ARG A 128 -6.13 26.62 -11.86
C ARG A 128 -7.51 26.37 -12.42
N ASN A 129 -7.63 25.55 -13.47
CA ASN A 129 -8.90 25.23 -14.12
C ASN A 129 -9.31 23.77 -13.97
N THR A 130 -8.81 23.08 -12.92
CA THR A 130 -9.11 21.67 -12.69
C THR A 130 -10.62 21.43 -12.57
N ASN A 131 -11.32 22.22 -11.77
CA ASN A 131 -12.76 22.03 -11.53
C ASN A 131 -13.61 22.26 -12.79
N GLN A 132 -13.22 23.23 -13.63
CA GLN A 132 -13.90 23.52 -14.90
C GLN A 132 -13.68 22.45 -15.98
N ARG A 133 -12.70 21.58 -15.80
CA ARG A 133 -12.38 20.48 -16.70
C ARG A 133 -12.90 19.12 -16.23
N ARG A 134 -13.59 19.09 -15.10
CA ARG A 134 -14.17 17.86 -14.58
C ARG A 134 -15.32 17.38 -15.44
N VAL A 135 -15.47 16.06 -15.55
CA VAL A 135 -16.46 15.41 -16.42
C VAL A 135 -17.87 15.94 -16.16
N LEU A 136 -18.29 16.06 -14.90
CA LEU A 136 -19.63 16.54 -14.55
C LEU A 136 -19.81 18.02 -14.90
N TYR A 137 -18.78 18.85 -14.71
CA TYR A 137 -18.83 20.26 -15.10
C TYR A 137 -18.93 20.43 -16.62
N LEU A 138 -18.20 19.61 -17.38
CA LEU A 138 -18.27 19.64 -18.84
C LEU A 138 -19.60 19.13 -19.40
N ALA A 139 -20.24 18.21 -18.70
CA ALA A 139 -21.56 17.69 -19.09
C ALA A 139 -22.69 18.70 -18.81
N ASP A 140 -22.67 19.35 -17.65
CA ASP A 140 -23.64 20.36 -17.23
C ASP A 140 -22.99 21.32 -16.23
N GLN A 141 -22.72 22.55 -16.65
CA GLN A 141 -22.06 23.55 -15.81
C GLN A 141 -22.93 23.97 -14.61
N ALA A 142 -24.23 24.02 -14.78
CA ALA A 142 -25.16 24.47 -13.73
C ALA A 142 -25.20 23.49 -12.56
N GLN A 143 -25.09 22.20 -12.83
CA GLN A 143 -25.06 21.14 -11.82
C GLN A 143 -23.62 20.74 -11.45
N GLY A 144 -22.73 20.62 -12.42
CA GLY A 144 -21.37 20.14 -12.23
C GLY A 144 -20.49 21.07 -11.38
N GLN A 145 -20.82 22.36 -11.27
CA GLN A 145 -20.10 23.31 -10.43
C GLN A 145 -20.13 22.96 -8.92
N TYR A 146 -21.09 22.16 -8.49
CA TYR A 146 -21.18 21.70 -7.10
C TYR A 146 -20.25 20.53 -6.78
N TYR A 147 -19.64 19.89 -7.80
CA TYR A 147 -18.82 18.69 -7.63
C TYR A 147 -17.36 18.97 -7.98
N ALA A 148 -16.46 18.93 -6.98
CA ALA A 148 -15.05 18.82 -7.24
C ALA A 148 -14.68 17.31 -7.37
N THR A 149 -14.23 16.68 -6.31
CA THR A 149 -13.95 15.25 -6.28
C THR A 149 -15.19 14.47 -5.90
N LEU A 150 -15.50 13.44 -6.68
CA LEU A 150 -16.52 12.45 -6.37
C LEU A 150 -15.84 11.09 -6.24
N GLY A 151 -15.39 10.76 -5.04
CA GLY A 151 -14.72 9.52 -4.75
C GLY A 151 -15.72 8.40 -4.44
N THR A 152 -15.54 7.24 -5.06
CA THR A 152 -16.29 6.03 -4.73
C THR A 152 -15.34 4.99 -4.16
N ILE A 153 -15.73 4.37 -3.04
CA ILE A 153 -15.06 3.17 -2.54
C ILE A 153 -15.68 1.99 -3.25
N ASP A 154 -14.85 1.16 -3.87
CA ASP A 154 -15.27 -0.11 -4.48
C ASP A 154 -14.49 -1.29 -3.88
N ASP A 155 -14.98 -2.51 -4.11
CA ASP A 155 -14.39 -3.78 -3.68
C ASP A 155 -13.74 -4.56 -4.83
N THR A 156 -13.19 -3.87 -5.82
CA THR A 156 -12.65 -4.50 -7.02
C THR A 156 -11.13 -4.70 -6.98
N GLY A 157 -10.47 -4.23 -5.92
CA GLY A 157 -9.02 -4.33 -5.77
C GLY A 157 -8.52 -5.78 -5.62
N ARG A 158 -7.32 -6.03 -6.14
CA ARG A 158 -6.68 -7.34 -6.19
C ARG A 158 -5.26 -7.25 -5.64
N THR A 159 -4.81 -8.33 -5.04
CA THR A 159 -3.41 -8.51 -4.67
C THR A 159 -2.99 -9.96 -4.84
N SER A 160 -1.74 -10.19 -5.17
CA SER A 160 -1.17 -11.53 -5.23
C SER A 160 0.29 -11.51 -4.78
N TYR A 161 0.67 -12.55 -4.06
CA TYR A 161 2.05 -12.78 -3.66
C TYR A 161 2.42 -14.25 -3.89
N HIS A 162 3.61 -14.47 -4.43
CA HIS A 162 4.21 -15.78 -4.58
C HIS A 162 5.67 -15.71 -4.13
N GLY A 163 6.07 -16.60 -3.25
CA GLY A 163 7.43 -16.65 -2.73
C GLY A 163 7.96 -18.06 -2.59
N LEU A 164 9.19 -18.28 -3.06
CA LEU A 164 9.98 -19.47 -2.77
C LEU A 164 11.03 -19.07 -1.71
N LEU A 165 10.97 -19.73 -0.56
CA LEU A 165 11.88 -19.52 0.55
C LEU A 165 12.79 -20.76 0.68
N LEU A 166 14.08 -20.56 0.59
CA LEU A 166 15.09 -21.60 0.80
C LEU A 166 15.85 -21.26 2.08
N SER A 167 16.06 -22.23 2.94
CA SER A 167 16.87 -22.06 4.14
C SER A 167 17.83 -23.23 4.32
N ALA A 168 19.02 -22.92 4.80
CA ALA A 168 20.00 -23.90 5.23
C ALA A 168 20.59 -23.46 6.56
N GLN A 169 20.61 -24.39 7.50
CA GLN A 169 21.20 -24.20 8.83
C GLN A 169 22.16 -25.32 9.12
N LYS A 170 23.36 -24.98 9.60
CA LYS A 170 24.24 -25.89 10.26
C LYS A 170 24.34 -25.54 11.75
N ARG A 171 24.07 -26.51 12.61
CA ARG A 171 24.25 -26.34 14.05
C ARG A 171 25.74 -26.19 14.37
N MET A 172 26.04 -25.54 15.49
CA MET A 172 27.42 -25.40 15.95
C MET A 172 28.04 -26.77 16.14
N SER A 173 28.96 -27.11 15.26
CA SER A 173 29.82 -28.28 15.38
C SER A 173 31.14 -28.00 14.67
N SER A 174 32.22 -28.64 15.06
CA SER A 174 33.55 -28.39 14.50
C SER A 174 33.90 -26.89 14.42
N ASN A 175 33.53 -26.12 15.46
CA ASN A 175 33.84 -24.71 15.65
C ASN A 175 33.13 -23.74 14.70
N TRP A 176 32.11 -24.16 13.96
CA TRP A 176 31.37 -23.24 13.13
C TRP A 176 29.86 -23.55 13.02
N SER A 177 29.06 -22.53 12.83
CA SER A 177 27.66 -22.61 12.52
C SER A 177 27.29 -21.62 11.41
N ILE A 178 26.23 -21.90 10.68
CA ILE A 178 25.73 -21.05 9.64
C ILE A 178 24.20 -21.12 9.60
N LEU A 179 23.58 -20.00 9.35
CA LEU A 179 22.18 -19.88 8.97
C LEU A 179 22.09 -19.00 7.74
N THR A 180 21.53 -19.51 6.66
CA THR A 180 21.31 -18.74 5.46
C THR A 180 19.87 -18.92 4.97
N ASN A 181 19.28 -17.83 4.51
CA ASN A 181 17.93 -17.81 3.95
C ASN A 181 17.92 -17.01 2.65
N TYR A 182 17.31 -17.59 1.64
CA TYR A 182 17.09 -16.93 0.36
C TYR A 182 15.61 -16.93 0.02
N THR A 183 15.10 -15.77 -0.38
CA THR A 183 13.72 -15.59 -0.84
C THR A 183 13.73 -15.08 -2.26
N LEU A 184 13.01 -15.78 -3.13
CA LEU A 184 12.62 -15.33 -4.46
C LEU A 184 11.12 -15.07 -4.42
N SER A 185 10.69 -13.83 -4.63
CA SER A 185 9.26 -13.51 -4.54
C SER A 185 8.79 -12.53 -5.61
N LYS A 186 7.48 -12.49 -5.78
CA LYS A 186 6.76 -11.54 -6.62
C LYS A 186 5.50 -11.10 -5.92
N CYS A 187 5.37 -9.78 -5.72
CA CYS A 187 4.16 -9.13 -5.23
C CYS A 187 3.55 -8.26 -6.32
N MET A 188 2.25 -8.43 -6.55
CA MET A 188 1.45 -7.61 -7.48
C MET A 188 0.20 -7.12 -6.75
N SER A 189 -0.17 -5.87 -6.96
CA SER A 189 -1.42 -5.32 -6.38
C SER A 189 -1.99 -4.19 -7.22
N ASP A 190 -3.29 -4.01 -7.13
CA ASP A 190 -3.90 -2.72 -7.43
C ASP A 190 -3.47 -1.72 -6.33
N PRO A 191 -3.39 -0.40 -6.61
CA PRO A 191 -3.13 0.59 -5.59
C PRO A 191 -4.26 0.59 -4.56
N VAL A 192 -3.94 0.15 -3.36
CA VAL A 192 -4.85 0.22 -2.23
C VAL A 192 -4.60 1.55 -1.53
N THR A 193 -5.49 2.50 -1.73
CA THR A 193 -5.42 3.78 -1.06
C THR A 193 -6.70 4.04 -0.29
N LEU A 194 -6.55 4.55 0.90
CA LEU A 194 -7.64 5.05 1.73
C LEU A 194 -7.96 6.52 1.43
N GLU A 195 -7.14 7.17 0.58
CA GLU A 195 -7.32 8.55 0.17
C GLU A 195 -8.33 8.65 -0.98
N ILE A 196 -9.54 9.12 -0.67
CA ILE A 196 -10.63 9.26 -1.63
C ILE A 196 -10.60 10.64 -2.31
N THR A 197 -9.76 11.54 -1.83
CA THR A 197 -9.74 12.94 -2.24
C THR A 197 -8.74 13.25 -3.35
N GLY A 198 -8.16 12.26 -4.00
CA GLY A 198 -7.22 12.42 -5.09
C GLY A 198 -7.36 11.32 -6.14
N ALA A 199 -6.93 11.61 -7.35
CA ALA A 199 -6.79 10.59 -8.38
C ALA A 199 -5.70 9.61 -7.95
N THR A 200 -6.10 8.41 -7.58
CA THR A 200 -5.21 7.33 -7.16
C THR A 200 -5.00 6.32 -8.26
N THR A 201 -5.79 6.44 -9.32
CA THR A 201 -5.73 5.63 -10.53
C THR A 201 -5.29 6.48 -11.71
N MET A 202 -4.46 5.92 -12.60
CA MET A 202 -4.06 6.59 -13.84
C MET A 202 -5.25 6.86 -14.75
N ASN A 203 -6.15 5.88 -14.84
CA ASN A 203 -7.36 5.98 -15.62
C ASN A 203 -8.53 5.37 -14.84
N PRO A 204 -9.48 6.18 -14.34
CA PRO A 204 -10.65 5.68 -13.59
C PRO A 204 -11.53 4.72 -14.39
N TRP A 205 -11.49 4.79 -15.72
CA TRP A 205 -12.29 3.92 -16.61
C TRP A 205 -11.59 2.63 -17.01
N ASP A 206 -10.27 2.54 -16.75
CA ASP A 206 -9.48 1.33 -16.99
C ASP A 206 -8.53 1.08 -15.81
N PRO A 207 -9.05 0.59 -14.70
CA PRO A 207 -8.29 0.36 -13.48
C PRO A 207 -7.24 -0.77 -13.59
N ASP A 208 -7.30 -1.60 -14.64
CA ASP A 208 -6.33 -2.66 -14.87
C ASP A 208 -4.93 -2.11 -15.21
N LEU A 209 -4.83 -0.86 -15.68
CA LEU A 209 -3.57 -0.18 -15.93
C LEU A 209 -2.72 0.05 -14.66
N ASP A 210 -3.35 0.06 -13.49
CA ASP A 210 -2.68 0.29 -12.23
C ASP A 210 -2.20 -1.00 -11.55
N TYR A 211 -2.61 -2.19 -12.04
CA TYR A 211 -2.17 -3.47 -11.48
C TYR A 211 -0.69 -3.71 -11.75
N SER A 212 0.13 -3.47 -10.76
CA SER A 212 1.58 -3.43 -10.87
C SER A 212 2.30 -4.12 -9.72
N TYR A 213 3.63 -4.07 -9.72
CA TYR A 213 4.42 -4.54 -8.59
C TYR A 213 4.10 -3.73 -7.33
N CYS A 214 3.99 -4.43 -6.19
CA CYS A 214 3.86 -3.75 -4.91
C CYS A 214 5.06 -2.83 -4.66
N SER A 215 4.84 -1.69 -4.04
CA SER A 215 5.92 -0.76 -3.67
C SER A 215 6.98 -1.39 -2.74
N SER A 216 6.61 -2.45 -2.03
CA SER A 216 7.48 -3.21 -1.15
C SER A 216 8.07 -4.47 -1.81
N ASP A 217 7.82 -4.70 -3.11
CA ASP A 217 8.35 -5.89 -3.79
C ASP A 217 9.88 -5.92 -3.72
N ARG A 218 10.41 -7.06 -3.34
CA ARG A 218 11.83 -7.37 -3.34
C ARG A 218 12.00 -8.73 -3.96
N ARG A 219 12.39 -8.75 -5.23
CA ARG A 219 12.47 -9.98 -6.02
C ARG A 219 13.40 -11.02 -5.41
N HIS A 220 14.53 -10.56 -4.91
CA HIS A 220 15.56 -11.40 -4.29
C HIS A 220 15.94 -10.82 -2.94
N VAL A 221 15.91 -11.64 -1.90
CA VAL A 221 16.42 -11.31 -0.58
C VAL A 221 17.28 -12.47 -0.09
N TRP A 222 18.53 -12.20 0.23
CA TRP A 222 19.45 -13.16 0.83
C TRP A 222 19.98 -12.66 2.16
N ASN A 223 19.90 -13.52 3.15
CA ASN A 223 20.45 -13.27 4.48
C ASN A 223 21.40 -14.41 4.86
N LEU A 224 22.53 -14.06 5.41
CA LEU A 224 23.53 -14.98 5.94
C LEU A 224 23.90 -14.53 7.34
N SER A 225 23.92 -15.48 8.28
CA SER A 225 24.51 -15.33 9.60
C SER A 225 25.41 -16.54 9.87
N ALA A 226 26.64 -16.30 10.27
CA ALA A 226 27.56 -17.36 10.58
C ALA A 226 28.33 -17.05 11.86
N VAL A 227 28.84 -18.08 12.49
CA VAL A 227 29.78 -17.99 13.63
C VAL A 227 30.91 -18.96 13.35
N LEU A 228 32.14 -18.46 13.39
CA LEU A 228 33.35 -19.23 13.28
C LEU A 228 34.20 -18.98 14.54
N ARG A 229 34.56 -20.04 15.23
CA ARG A 229 35.48 -19.99 16.36
C ARG A 229 36.84 -20.54 15.92
N LEU A 230 37.87 -19.74 16.07
CA LEU A 230 39.23 -20.18 15.81
C LEU A 230 39.72 -21.07 16.98
N PRO A 231 40.49 -22.11 16.68
CA PRO A 231 41.02 -22.99 17.73
C PRO A 231 42.06 -22.25 18.58
N THR A 232 42.28 -22.76 19.79
CA THR A 232 43.34 -22.30 20.66
C THR A 232 44.67 -22.89 20.20
N TYR A 233 45.68 -22.06 19.97
CA TYR A 233 47.02 -22.45 19.53
C TYR A 233 48.00 -22.23 20.68
N THR A 234 48.11 -23.21 21.58
CA THR A 234 48.95 -23.12 22.79
C THR A 234 50.44 -23.17 22.51
N ASP A 235 50.86 -23.80 21.38
CA ASP A 235 52.29 -24.14 21.12
C ASP A 235 53.02 -23.17 20.18
N LYS A 236 52.40 -22.04 19.78
CA LYS A 236 52.93 -21.11 18.79
C LYS A 236 53.44 -19.78 19.36
N GLY A 237 53.72 -19.72 20.68
CA GLY A 237 54.25 -18.52 21.34
C GLY A 237 53.34 -17.29 21.17
N PHE A 238 53.90 -16.10 21.07
CA PHE A 238 53.18 -14.82 21.00
C PHE A 238 52.19 -14.76 19.82
N LEU A 239 52.58 -15.26 18.65
CA LEU A 239 51.67 -15.30 17.46
C LEU A 239 50.51 -16.24 17.70
N GLY A 240 50.71 -17.36 18.39
CA GLY A 240 49.61 -18.27 18.74
C GLY A 240 48.60 -17.63 19.66
N SER A 241 49.02 -16.86 20.65
CA SER A 241 48.14 -16.13 21.55
C SER A 241 47.32 -15.04 20.80
N LEU A 242 47.89 -14.42 19.77
CA LEU A 242 47.26 -13.36 19.01
C LEU A 242 46.12 -13.86 18.10
N ILE A 243 46.22 -15.12 17.61
CA ILE A 243 45.23 -15.71 16.69
C ILE A 243 44.33 -16.75 17.36
N SER A 244 44.51 -17.03 18.65
CA SER A 244 43.71 -17.98 19.41
C SER A 244 42.41 -17.42 19.91
N ASP A 245 41.41 -18.28 20.01
CA ASP A 245 40.10 -18.01 20.65
C ASP A 245 39.27 -16.88 20.04
N TRP A 246 39.59 -16.44 18.83
CA TRP A 246 38.79 -15.48 18.15
C TRP A 246 37.44 -16.06 17.70
N GLN A 247 36.40 -15.29 17.85
CA GLN A 247 35.08 -15.56 17.27
C GLN A 247 34.74 -14.53 16.21
N ILE A 248 34.51 -14.99 15.00
CA ILE A 248 34.06 -14.16 13.88
C ILE A 248 32.57 -14.46 13.63
N ALA A 249 31.73 -13.44 13.66
CA ALA A 249 30.27 -13.58 13.52
C ALA A 249 29.70 -12.62 12.49
N PRO A 250 29.88 -12.87 11.18
CA PRO A 250 29.33 -12.03 10.13
C PRO A 250 27.82 -12.15 10.03
N ILE A 251 27.14 -11.02 9.77
CA ILE A 251 25.74 -10.92 9.37
C ILE A 251 25.71 -10.15 8.06
N ILE A 252 25.20 -10.78 7.00
CA ILE A 252 25.14 -10.20 5.66
C ILE A 252 23.69 -10.23 5.18
N ARG A 253 23.22 -9.11 4.64
CA ARG A 253 21.94 -9.02 3.94
C ARG A 253 22.13 -8.38 2.59
N VAL A 254 21.64 -9.04 1.55
CA VAL A 254 21.65 -8.55 0.17
C VAL A 254 20.21 -8.65 -0.36
N GLN A 255 19.74 -7.60 -1.03
CA GLN A 255 18.42 -7.59 -1.64
C GLN A 255 18.42 -6.75 -2.91
N THR A 256 17.48 -7.05 -3.81
CA THR A 256 17.20 -6.17 -4.95
C THR A 256 16.54 -4.88 -4.48
N GLY A 257 16.69 -3.81 -5.26
CA GLY A 257 15.88 -2.59 -5.13
C GLY A 257 14.39 -2.85 -5.37
N SER A 258 13.58 -1.90 -5.03
CA SER A 258 12.16 -1.82 -5.38
C SER A 258 11.99 -1.15 -6.73
#